data_032cf4e61aee19ab0d6bf5929be01d8d
#
_entry.id   032cf4e61aee19ab0d6bf5929be01d8d
#
_cell.length_a   1.000
_cell.length_b   1.000
_cell.length_c   1.000
_cell.angle_alpha   90.00
_cell.angle_beta   90.00
_cell.angle_gamma   90.00
#
_symmetry.space_group_name_H-M   'P 1'
#
loop_
_entity.id
_entity.type
_entity.pdbx_description
1 polymer ?
#
loop_
_entity_poly.entity_id
_entity_poly.type
_entity_poly.pdbx_seq_one_letter_code
_entity_poly.pdbx_strand_id
1 'polypeptide(L)'
;PKDFRAERGSYAYLSIHPDDLEYVEDRLPADFFATDFNKKLYEKLISGMRISSDFNILSLQSEFSADEMGKITDILSEARQIDINRSAAEDYITTLRNSHEKRASASPAAALSDDEFLKRLNRLKNEK
;
A
#
# COMPACT_ATOMS: atom_id res chain seq x y z
N PRO A 1 -12.42 8.07 0.46
CA PRO A 1 -12.55 6.67 0.87
C PRO A 1 -11.45 6.23 1.83
N LYS A 2 -11.77 5.28 2.68
CA LYS A 2 -10.84 4.81 3.72
C LYS A 2 -9.58 4.17 3.14
N ASP A 3 -9.69 3.50 1.98
CA ASP A 3 -8.55 2.85 1.35
C ASP A 3 -7.52 3.87 0.88
N PHE A 4 -7.97 4.91 0.25
CA PHE A 4 -7.08 5.97 -0.23
C PHE A 4 -6.35 6.64 0.94
N ARG A 5 -7.08 6.89 2.03
CA ARG A 5 -6.50 7.45 3.24
C ARG A 5 -5.48 6.51 3.86
N ALA A 6 -5.78 5.21 3.90
CA ALA A 6 -4.87 4.21 4.45
C ALA A 6 -3.60 4.08 3.61
N GLU A 7 -3.72 4.19 2.30
CA GLU A 7 -2.56 4.16 1.40
C GLU A 7 -1.64 5.35 1.68
N ARG A 8 -2.21 6.56 1.73
CA ARG A 8 -1.44 7.76 2.01
C ARG A 8 -0.82 7.71 3.41
N GLY A 9 -1.59 7.27 4.38
CA GLY A 9 -1.11 7.15 5.75
C GLY A 9 0.04 6.18 5.87
N SER A 10 0.01 5.09 5.12
CA SER A 10 1.05 4.07 5.17
C SER A 10 2.40 4.60 4.67
N TYR A 11 2.41 5.23 3.50
CA TYR A 11 3.71 5.74 3.00
C TYR A 11 4.17 6.97 3.78
N ALA A 12 3.23 7.76 4.28
CA ALA A 12 3.60 8.91 5.13
C ALA A 12 4.23 8.43 6.44
N TYR A 13 3.64 7.40 7.06
CA TYR A 13 4.21 6.81 8.27
C TYR A 13 5.63 6.32 8.02
N LEU A 14 5.83 5.59 6.94
CA LEU A 14 7.14 5.05 6.59
C LEU A 14 8.16 6.16 6.37
N SER A 15 7.76 7.24 5.71
CA SER A 15 8.63 8.39 5.47
C SER A 15 9.08 9.08 6.76
N ILE A 16 8.20 9.12 7.76
CA ILE A 16 8.47 9.76 9.04
C ILE A 16 9.21 8.82 9.99
N HIS A 17 8.95 7.51 9.88
CA HIS A 17 9.55 6.48 10.73
C HIS A 17 10.32 5.46 9.88
N PRO A 18 11.46 5.87 9.29
CA PRO A 18 12.21 4.98 8.39
C PRO A 18 12.75 3.73 9.09
N ASP A 19 12.91 3.76 10.40
CA ASP A 19 13.37 2.59 11.16
C ASP A 19 12.36 1.44 11.13
N ASP A 20 11.10 1.74 10.76
CA ASP A 20 10.05 0.73 10.69
C ASP A 20 9.88 0.14 9.28
N LEU A 21 10.87 0.33 8.41
CA LEU A 21 10.81 -0.18 7.04
C LEU A 21 10.50 -1.68 7.00
N GLU A 22 11.26 -2.45 7.75
CA GLU A 22 11.09 -3.91 7.76
C GLU A 22 9.71 -4.32 8.28
N TYR A 23 9.26 -3.67 9.35
CA TYR A 23 7.94 -3.93 9.91
C TYR A 23 6.82 -3.68 8.90
N VAL A 24 6.88 -2.53 8.21
CA VAL A 24 5.86 -2.14 7.24
C VAL A 24 5.94 -3.03 6.00
N GLU A 25 7.13 -3.24 5.47
CA GLU A 25 7.31 -4.01 4.25
C GLU A 25 6.84 -5.46 4.40
N ASP A 26 7.12 -6.07 5.55
CA ASP A 26 6.71 -7.45 5.82
C ASP A 26 5.19 -7.59 5.88
N ARG A 27 4.50 -6.54 6.29
CA ARG A 27 3.05 -6.58 6.52
C ARG A 27 2.23 -5.96 5.42
N LEU A 28 2.86 -5.15 4.57
CA LEU A 28 2.15 -4.39 3.54
C LEU A 28 2.84 -4.53 2.18
N PRO A 29 2.57 -5.63 1.47
CA PRO A 29 3.04 -5.74 0.08
C PRO A 29 2.43 -4.63 -0.78
N ALA A 30 3.18 -4.17 -1.78
CA ALA A 30 2.72 -3.11 -2.69
C ALA A 30 1.41 -3.48 -3.39
N ASP A 31 1.17 -4.77 -3.59
CA ASP A 31 -0.06 -5.26 -4.23
C ASP A 31 -1.33 -4.93 -3.45
N PHE A 32 -1.20 -4.58 -2.17
CA PHE A 32 -2.36 -4.17 -1.36
C PHE A 32 -2.86 -2.78 -1.76
N PHE A 33 -2.05 -2.01 -2.47
CA PHE A 33 -2.43 -0.67 -2.94
C PHE A 33 -3.30 -0.78 -4.18
N ALA A 34 -4.45 -0.10 -4.16
CA ALA A 34 -5.37 -0.08 -5.30
C ALA A 34 -5.12 1.11 -6.23
N THR A 35 -4.59 2.20 -5.69
CA THR A 35 -4.31 3.41 -6.46
C THR A 35 -2.94 3.32 -7.09
N ASP A 36 -2.87 3.42 -8.41
CA ASP A 36 -1.60 3.28 -9.15
C ASP A 36 -0.55 4.29 -8.70
N PHE A 37 -0.95 5.53 -8.48
CA PHE A 37 -0.04 6.57 -8.02
C PHE A 37 0.55 6.23 -6.65
N ASN A 38 -0.30 5.86 -5.70
CA ASN A 38 0.14 5.53 -4.35
C ASN A 38 1.01 4.27 -4.34
N LYS A 39 0.67 3.29 -5.16
CA LYS A 39 1.46 2.07 -5.29
C LYS A 39 2.85 2.37 -5.81
N LYS A 40 2.95 3.18 -6.86
CA LYS A 40 4.22 3.58 -7.46
C LYS A 40 5.08 4.31 -6.43
N LEU A 41 4.47 5.27 -5.72
CA LEU A 41 5.18 6.04 -4.70
C LEU A 41 5.71 5.14 -3.60
N TYR A 42 4.87 4.22 -3.11
CA TYR A 42 5.25 3.29 -2.07
C TYR A 42 6.42 2.39 -2.51
N GLU A 43 6.33 1.83 -3.72
CA GLU A 43 7.40 0.99 -4.26
C GLU A 43 8.72 1.75 -4.41
N LYS A 44 8.66 2.98 -4.91
CA LYS A 44 9.86 3.81 -5.08
C LYS A 44 10.47 4.19 -3.74
N LEU A 45 9.62 4.49 -2.76
CA LEU A 45 10.08 4.84 -1.42
C LEU A 45 10.83 3.67 -0.78
N ILE A 46 10.25 2.47 -0.83
CA ILE A 46 10.88 1.28 -0.26
C ILE A 46 12.20 0.98 -0.96
N SER A 47 12.23 1.03 -2.28
CA SER A 47 13.45 0.78 -3.04
C SER A 47 14.56 1.75 -2.66
N GLY A 48 14.21 3.03 -2.52
CA GLY A 48 15.19 4.05 -2.11
C GLY A 48 15.70 3.84 -0.70
N MET A 49 14.81 3.49 0.21
CA MET A 49 15.18 3.27 1.61
C MET A 49 16.06 2.04 1.82
N ARG A 50 15.91 1.03 0.97
CA ARG A 50 16.78 -0.14 1.00
C ARG A 50 18.22 0.20 0.59
N ILE A 51 18.36 1.16 -0.31
CA ILE A 51 19.69 1.57 -0.81
C ILE A 51 20.40 2.46 0.19
N SER A 52 19.65 3.38 0.83
CA SER A 52 20.22 4.34 1.77
C SER A 52 19.26 4.63 2.90
N SER A 53 19.74 4.53 4.14
CA SER A 53 18.94 4.86 5.32
C SER A 53 18.59 6.35 5.37
N ASP A 54 19.34 7.18 4.67
CA ASP A 54 19.10 8.63 4.61
C ASP A 54 18.20 9.02 3.44
N PHE A 55 17.60 8.05 2.75
CA PHE A 55 16.76 8.31 1.60
C PHE A 55 15.59 9.21 2.02
N ASN A 56 15.37 10.27 1.23
CA ASN A 56 14.31 11.22 1.45
C ASN A 56 13.34 11.15 0.28
N ILE A 57 12.04 11.18 0.59
CA ILE A 57 11.00 11.10 -0.44
C ILE A 57 11.14 12.23 -1.49
N LEU A 58 11.73 13.37 -1.11
CA LEU A 58 11.99 14.47 -2.05
C LEU A 58 13.00 14.09 -3.12
N SER A 59 13.79 13.05 -2.90
CA SER A 59 14.70 12.52 -3.91
C SER A 59 13.97 11.92 -5.10
N LEU A 60 12.66 11.70 -4.97
CA LEU A 60 11.83 11.14 -6.03
C LEU A 60 11.29 12.20 -7.00
N GLN A 61 11.71 13.46 -6.86
CA GLN A 61 11.18 14.55 -7.69
C GLN A 61 11.39 14.33 -9.19
N SER A 62 12.38 13.54 -9.58
CA SER A 62 12.60 13.21 -10.99
C SER A 62 11.61 12.16 -11.52
N GLU A 63 10.94 11.47 -10.61
CA GLU A 63 10.00 10.40 -10.94
C GLU A 63 8.55 10.87 -10.99
N PHE A 64 8.29 12.07 -10.48
CA PHE A 64 6.93 12.61 -10.33
C PHE A 64 6.88 14.04 -10.83
N SER A 65 5.69 14.47 -11.25
CA SER A 65 5.47 15.85 -11.68
C SER A 65 5.54 16.83 -10.49
N ALA A 66 5.65 18.12 -10.79
CA ALA A 66 5.65 19.14 -9.75
C ALA A 66 4.34 19.12 -8.95
N ASP A 67 3.21 18.93 -9.62
CA ASP A 67 1.91 18.84 -8.95
C ASP A 67 1.84 17.64 -8.03
N GLU A 68 2.35 16.49 -8.49
CA GLU A 68 2.40 15.26 -7.70
C GLU A 68 3.30 15.44 -6.48
N MET A 69 4.47 16.05 -6.65
CA MET A 69 5.38 16.33 -5.54
C MET A 69 4.76 17.29 -4.53
N GLY A 70 3.98 18.25 -5.00
CA GLY A 70 3.25 19.16 -4.12
C GLY A 70 2.26 18.42 -3.23
N LYS A 71 1.52 17.48 -3.80
CA LYS A 71 0.56 16.67 -3.05
C LYS A 71 1.28 15.80 -2.03
N ILE A 72 2.39 15.18 -2.41
CA ILE A 72 3.19 14.35 -1.52
C ILE A 72 3.69 15.18 -0.33
N THR A 73 4.21 16.36 -0.60
CA THR A 73 4.72 17.26 0.44
C THR A 73 3.62 17.66 1.42
N ASP A 74 2.43 17.98 0.91
CA ASP A 74 1.29 18.35 1.76
C ASP A 74 0.88 17.19 2.66
N ILE A 75 0.84 15.97 2.13
CA ILE A 75 0.48 14.78 2.88
C ILE A 75 1.48 14.52 4.00
N LEU A 76 2.76 14.66 3.72
CA LEU A 76 3.81 14.46 4.72
C LEU A 76 3.75 15.52 5.82
N SER A 77 3.51 16.77 5.43
CA SER A 77 3.37 17.87 6.38
C SER A 77 2.22 17.62 7.34
N GLU A 78 1.07 17.20 6.81
CA GLU A 78 -0.10 16.88 7.62
C GLU A 78 0.17 15.72 8.57
N ALA A 79 0.83 14.67 8.07
CA ALA A 79 1.16 13.50 8.89
C ALA A 79 2.08 13.86 10.06
N ARG A 80 3.03 14.78 9.84
CA ARG A 80 3.90 15.24 10.91
C ARG A 80 3.15 16.04 11.96
N GLN A 81 2.18 16.85 11.53
CA GLN A 81 1.38 17.66 12.44
C GLN A 81 0.51 16.81 13.36
N ILE A 82 -0.04 15.71 12.84
CA ILE A 82 -0.89 14.83 13.65
C ILE A 82 -0.08 13.78 14.43
N ASP A 83 1.24 13.77 14.28
CA ASP A 83 2.14 12.84 14.95
C ASP A 83 1.71 11.37 14.75
N ILE A 84 1.66 10.98 13.50
CA ILE A 84 1.24 9.65 13.09
C ILE A 84 2.11 8.57 13.76
N ASN A 85 1.47 7.60 14.42
CA ASN A 85 2.16 6.61 15.25
C ASN A 85 1.98 5.17 14.73
N ARG A 86 2.61 4.21 15.42
CA ARG A 86 2.55 2.79 15.07
C ARG A 86 1.12 2.26 15.07
N SER A 87 0.31 2.70 16.01
CA SER A 87 -1.10 2.28 16.10
C SER A 87 -1.87 2.68 14.84
N ALA A 88 -1.64 3.89 14.35
CA ALA A 88 -2.25 4.35 13.10
C ALA A 88 -1.76 3.51 11.92
N ALA A 89 -0.48 3.20 11.88
CA ALA A 89 0.10 2.37 10.82
C ALA A 89 -0.55 0.99 10.81
N GLU A 90 -0.74 0.38 11.96
CA GLU A 90 -1.39 -0.93 12.08
C GLU A 90 -2.82 -0.89 11.52
N ASP A 91 -3.56 0.17 11.82
CA ASP A 91 -4.92 0.35 11.33
C ASP A 91 -4.94 0.49 9.80
N TYR A 92 -4.01 1.26 9.24
CA TYR A 92 -3.90 1.42 7.79
C TYR A 92 -3.57 0.10 7.11
N ILE A 93 -2.61 -0.65 7.65
CA ILE A 93 -2.21 -1.94 7.11
C ILE A 93 -3.37 -2.92 7.15
N THR A 94 -4.10 -2.97 8.26
CA THR A 94 -5.27 -3.84 8.40
C THR A 94 -6.35 -3.48 7.39
N THR A 95 -6.62 -2.17 7.22
CA THR A 95 -7.60 -1.70 6.25
C THR A 95 -7.24 -2.13 4.84
N LEU A 96 -5.98 -1.96 4.45
CA LEU A 96 -5.52 -2.31 3.10
C LEU A 96 -5.51 -3.81 2.87
N ARG A 97 -5.11 -4.58 3.87
CA ARG A 97 -5.13 -6.04 3.78
C ARG A 97 -6.56 -6.54 3.58
N ASN A 98 -7.50 -6.03 4.38
CA ASN A 98 -8.89 -6.45 4.28
C ASN A 98 -9.49 -6.08 2.93
N SER A 99 -9.19 -4.89 2.42
CA SER A 99 -9.67 -4.46 1.12
C SER A 99 -9.07 -5.30 0.00
N HIS A 100 -7.78 -5.65 0.12
CA HIS A 100 -7.12 -6.52 -0.84
C HIS A 100 -7.77 -7.91 -0.85
N GLU A 101 -8.04 -8.47 0.31
CA GLU A 101 -8.69 -9.76 0.43
C GLU A 101 -10.09 -9.75 -0.16
N LYS A 102 -10.83 -8.67 0.02
CA LYS A 102 -12.16 -8.50 -0.59
C LYS A 102 -12.06 -8.48 -2.12
N ARG A 103 -11.09 -7.74 -2.65
CA ARG A 103 -10.90 -7.68 -4.10
C ARG A 103 -10.51 -9.06 -4.64
N ALA A 104 -9.63 -9.77 -3.95
CA ALA A 104 -9.21 -11.11 -4.33
C ALA A 104 -10.35 -12.11 -4.27
N SER A 105 -11.28 -11.96 -3.32
CA SER A 105 -12.45 -12.82 -3.18
C SER A 105 -13.53 -12.52 -4.22
N ALA A 106 -13.74 -11.24 -4.52
CA ALA A 106 -14.76 -10.81 -5.48
C ALA A 106 -14.28 -10.94 -6.93
N SER A 107 -13.02 -10.53 -7.19
CA SER A 107 -12.46 -10.54 -8.54
C SER A 107 -12.42 -11.91 -9.22
N PRO A 108 -12.13 -13.02 -8.52
CA PRO A 108 -12.13 -14.32 -9.17
C PRO A 108 -13.45 -14.68 -9.83
N ALA A 109 -14.56 -14.33 -9.19
CA ALA A 109 -15.88 -14.59 -9.74
C ALA A 109 -16.16 -13.73 -10.98
N ALA A 110 -15.60 -12.54 -11.04
CA ALA A 110 -15.78 -11.61 -12.15
C ALA A 110 -14.69 -11.75 -13.22
N ALA A 111 -13.47 -12.07 -12.80
CA ALA A 111 -12.29 -12.11 -13.66
C ALA A 111 -12.00 -13.49 -14.23
N LEU A 112 -12.37 -14.55 -13.51
CA LEU A 112 -12.18 -15.93 -13.97
C LEU A 112 -13.24 -16.30 -15.00
N SER A 113 -12.87 -17.13 -15.97
CA SER A 113 -13.84 -17.73 -16.86
C SER A 113 -14.76 -18.64 -16.06
N ASP A 114 -15.95 -18.92 -16.58
CA ASP A 114 -16.89 -19.83 -15.94
C ASP A 114 -16.25 -21.20 -15.70
N ASP A 115 -15.41 -21.65 -16.63
CA ASP A 115 -14.72 -22.93 -16.50
C ASP A 115 -13.77 -22.96 -15.31
N GLU A 116 -13.01 -21.90 -15.12
CA GLU A 116 -12.07 -21.81 -14.00
C GLU A 116 -12.80 -21.74 -12.67
N PHE A 117 -13.89 -21.03 -12.64
CA PHE A 117 -14.73 -20.94 -11.44
C PHE A 117 -15.30 -22.30 -11.08
N LEU A 118 -15.84 -23.02 -12.07
CA LEU A 118 -16.39 -24.35 -11.87
C LEU A 118 -15.34 -25.35 -11.43
N LYS A 119 -14.14 -25.29 -11.99
CA LYS A 119 -13.03 -26.15 -11.57
C LYS A 119 -12.67 -25.92 -10.10
N ARG A 120 -12.68 -24.68 -9.68
CA ARG A 120 -12.40 -24.35 -8.28
C ARG A 120 -13.46 -24.92 -7.35
N LEU A 121 -14.73 -24.78 -7.72
CA LEU A 121 -15.83 -25.33 -6.95
C LEU A 121 -15.76 -26.86 -6.88
N ASN A 122 -15.46 -27.50 -8.00
CA ASN A 122 -15.35 -28.95 -8.05
C ASN A 122 -14.21 -29.47 -7.19
N ARG A 123 -13.09 -28.75 -7.17
CA ARG A 123 -11.96 -29.08 -6.31
C ARG A 123 -12.36 -29.05 -4.85
N LEU A 124 -13.09 -28.03 -4.44
CA LEU A 124 -13.56 -27.91 -3.06
C LEU A 124 -14.50 -29.03 -2.69
N LYS A 125 -15.38 -29.47 -3.61
CA LYS A 125 -16.28 -30.59 -3.37
C LYS A 125 -15.53 -31.91 -3.26
N ASN A 126 -14.47 -32.09 -4.05
CA ASN A 126 -13.72 -33.34 -4.09
C ASN A 126 -12.74 -33.50 -2.94
N GLU A 127 -12.48 -32.44 -2.20
CA GLU A 127 -11.58 -32.47 -1.04
C GLU A 127 -12.26 -32.94 0.24
N LYS A 128 -13.48 -33.32 0.17
CA LYS A 128 -14.20 -33.86 1.35
C LYS A 128 -13.79 -35.26 1.72
#